data_fb77818790a0348abaf4d6151b798740
#
_entry.id   fb77818790a0348abaf4d6151b798740
#
_cell.length_a   1.000
_cell.length_b   1.000
_cell.length_c   1.000
_cell.angle_alpha   90.00
_cell.angle_beta   90.00
_cell.angle_gamma   90.00
#
_symmetry.space_group_name_H-M   'P 1'
#
loop_
_entity.id
_entity.type
_entity.pdbx_description
1 polymer ?
#
loop_
_entity_poly.entity_id
_entity_poly.type
_entity_poly.pdbx_seq_one_letter_code
_entity_poly.pdbx_strand_id
1 'polypeptide(L)'
;MEFSASLRDNKVMRWSVLAITSLTLFASYFFTDVLSPLEDMLIRDLHWDGSQYGFFSGQYSFLNIIGFIILGGVILDRLGIRRTGLWFTILMLLGASVKYYALTSYFNNGGFGYDFFNSFWVDFKPSVKLASLGFMIFGLGSEMAGITLTKVVVKWFKGKELALAMGLQVSVSRIGTAAVFVIAPAFAKTGGLTSPVIFGLALIFIGLLSFIVYMIYDLKLDNQVQGLLAGEEEIFRWSDMTKVVANRGFVYISMLCVLFYACVFPFLKFATNLMINKYGVSSDIAGEIVFILPFGTVLLTPIIGYFIDRKGKGASIMILGSILLVLVHLVFAFLPGNIYFALGGMFILGVAFSLVPSALWPAVPKIVPDQYLGSAFAMIFWVQNIGLWLFPMLIGSVREWSNPGVSAALQEGKDVLFDYTAPMFMLVLVGVVALLFAILLRKADASKGYGLELPNERK
;
A
#
# COMPACT_ATOMS: atom_id res chain seq x y z
N MET A 1 41.78 12.16 -21.71
CA MET A 1 40.91 10.97 -21.48
C MET A 1 39.50 11.37 -21.85
N GLU A 2 38.99 10.89 -23.00
CA GLU A 2 37.59 11.04 -23.35
C GLU A 2 36.77 10.30 -22.29
N PHE A 3 35.95 11.01 -21.55
CA PHE A 3 34.96 10.41 -20.66
C PHE A 3 33.96 9.64 -21.52
N SER A 4 34.16 8.33 -21.66
CA SER A 4 33.16 7.48 -22.29
C SER A 4 31.87 7.70 -21.52
N ALA A 5 30.80 8.14 -22.21
CA ALA A 5 29.51 8.41 -21.62
C ALA A 5 29.04 7.15 -20.90
N SER A 6 28.76 7.24 -19.61
CA SER A 6 28.29 6.10 -18.82
C SER A 6 26.92 5.66 -19.30
N LEU A 7 26.53 4.38 -19.09
CA LEU A 7 25.17 3.89 -19.40
C LEU A 7 24.07 4.76 -18.80
N ARG A 8 24.32 5.33 -17.64
CA ARG A 8 23.46 6.28 -16.95
C ARG A 8 23.26 7.60 -17.73
N ASP A 9 24.21 8.00 -18.58
CA ASP A 9 24.11 9.21 -19.40
C ASP A 9 23.24 8.99 -20.64
N ASN A 10 23.09 7.74 -21.08
CA ASN A 10 22.19 7.38 -22.16
C ASN A 10 20.72 7.43 -21.68
N LYS A 11 19.95 8.37 -22.26
CA LYS A 11 18.54 8.56 -21.90
C LYS A 11 17.69 7.29 -22.10
N VAL A 12 17.88 6.59 -23.22
CA VAL A 12 17.12 5.36 -23.53
C VAL A 12 17.39 4.29 -22.47
N MET A 13 18.66 4.08 -22.09
CA MET A 13 19.02 3.06 -21.09
C MET A 13 18.42 3.36 -19.72
N ARG A 14 18.50 4.62 -19.25
CA ARG A 14 17.96 5.02 -17.94
C ARG A 14 16.44 4.83 -17.88
N TRP A 15 15.72 5.23 -18.93
CA TRP A 15 14.28 5.06 -19.01
C TRP A 15 13.85 3.59 -19.19
N SER A 16 14.65 2.79 -19.90
CA SER A 16 14.43 1.33 -19.98
C SER A 16 14.58 0.66 -18.63
N VAL A 17 15.59 1.05 -17.84
CA VAL A 17 15.75 0.53 -16.46
C VAL A 17 14.56 0.91 -15.59
N LEU A 18 14.06 2.14 -15.67
CA LEU A 18 12.85 2.53 -14.95
C LEU A 18 11.63 1.68 -15.38
N ALA A 19 11.41 1.50 -16.66
CA ALA A 19 10.29 0.69 -17.18
C ALA A 19 10.37 -0.76 -16.67
N ILE A 20 11.54 -1.39 -16.81
CA ILE A 20 11.77 -2.78 -16.39
C ILE A 20 11.54 -2.94 -14.87
N THR A 21 12.10 -2.04 -14.06
CA THR A 21 11.96 -2.14 -12.60
C THR A 21 10.56 -1.76 -12.11
N SER A 22 9.85 -0.89 -12.83
CA SER A 22 8.47 -0.54 -12.52
C SER A 22 7.49 -1.70 -12.74
N LEU A 23 7.81 -2.68 -13.61
CA LEU A 23 7.01 -3.91 -13.77
C LEU A 23 6.96 -4.73 -12.47
N THR A 24 8.07 -4.79 -11.74
CA THR A 24 8.11 -5.48 -10.44
C THR A 24 7.16 -4.82 -9.43
N LEU A 25 7.11 -3.48 -9.40
CA LEU A 25 6.19 -2.77 -8.52
C LEU A 25 4.73 -2.90 -8.96
N PHE A 26 4.46 -2.82 -10.26
CA PHE A 26 3.12 -3.07 -10.80
C PHE A 26 2.60 -4.44 -10.35
N ALA A 27 3.41 -5.49 -10.54
CA ALA A 27 3.07 -6.87 -10.15
C ALA A 27 2.82 -6.98 -8.64
N SER A 28 3.68 -6.35 -7.83
CA SER A 28 3.57 -6.32 -6.38
C SER A 28 2.25 -5.69 -5.92
N TYR A 29 1.93 -4.51 -6.42
CA TYR A 29 0.70 -3.78 -6.03
C TYR A 29 -0.57 -4.47 -6.56
N PHE A 30 -0.52 -5.04 -7.77
CA PHE A 30 -1.61 -5.88 -8.28
C PHE A 30 -1.88 -7.06 -7.34
N PHE A 31 -0.84 -7.82 -6.96
CA PHE A 31 -0.98 -9.01 -6.13
C PHE A 31 -1.37 -8.70 -4.68
N THR A 32 -0.98 -7.52 -4.16
CA THR A 32 -1.37 -7.05 -2.83
C THR A 32 -2.88 -6.99 -2.66
N ASP A 33 -3.59 -6.56 -3.70
CA ASP A 33 -5.04 -6.35 -3.68
C ASP A 33 -5.85 -7.41 -4.44
N VAL A 34 -5.20 -8.49 -4.95
CA VAL A 34 -5.82 -9.47 -5.85
C VAL A 34 -7.09 -10.14 -5.29
N LEU A 35 -7.18 -10.29 -3.97
CA LEU A 35 -8.37 -10.86 -3.30
C LEU A 35 -9.38 -9.79 -2.86
N SER A 36 -9.03 -8.50 -2.91
CA SER A 36 -9.91 -7.42 -2.45
C SER A 36 -11.24 -7.35 -3.22
N PRO A 37 -11.29 -7.52 -4.54
CA PRO A 37 -12.55 -7.58 -5.28
C PRO A 37 -13.26 -8.94 -5.24
N LEU A 38 -12.70 -9.95 -4.55
CA LEU A 38 -13.16 -11.34 -4.59
C LEU A 38 -13.64 -11.84 -3.21
N GLU A 39 -13.88 -10.94 -2.25
CA GLU A 39 -14.24 -11.30 -0.90
C GLU A 39 -15.52 -12.15 -0.85
N ASP A 40 -16.53 -11.87 -1.68
CA ASP A 40 -17.76 -12.67 -1.76
C ASP A 40 -17.49 -14.13 -2.15
N MET A 41 -16.52 -14.35 -3.05
CA MET A 41 -16.13 -15.72 -3.43
C MET A 41 -15.39 -16.41 -2.29
N LEU A 42 -14.55 -15.69 -1.52
CA LEU A 42 -13.89 -16.25 -0.34
C LEU A 42 -14.92 -16.70 0.71
N ILE A 43 -16.02 -15.94 0.90
CA ILE A 43 -17.08 -16.29 1.82
C ILE A 43 -17.84 -17.53 1.31
N ARG A 44 -18.23 -17.56 0.04
CA ARG A 44 -19.05 -18.63 -0.54
C ARG A 44 -18.26 -19.92 -0.79
N ASP A 45 -17.07 -19.82 -1.40
CA ASP A 45 -16.32 -20.99 -1.88
C ASP A 45 -15.38 -21.59 -0.81
N LEU A 46 -14.80 -20.75 0.05
CA LEU A 46 -13.85 -21.16 1.09
C LEU A 46 -14.39 -21.02 2.51
N HIS A 47 -15.63 -20.55 2.64
CA HIS A 47 -16.31 -20.37 3.93
C HIS A 47 -15.54 -19.47 4.91
N TRP A 48 -14.83 -18.45 4.39
CA TRP A 48 -14.25 -17.40 5.21
C TRP A 48 -15.36 -16.48 5.72
N ASP A 49 -15.17 -15.88 6.89
CA ASP A 49 -15.98 -14.77 7.37
C ASP A 49 -15.21 -13.46 7.30
N GLY A 50 -15.86 -12.34 7.63
CA GLY A 50 -15.22 -11.04 7.57
C GLY A 50 -14.09 -10.86 8.56
N SER A 51 -14.13 -11.50 9.73
CA SER A 51 -13.04 -11.47 10.70
C SER A 51 -11.82 -12.21 10.17
N GLN A 52 -12.02 -13.37 9.54
CA GLN A 52 -10.97 -14.17 8.91
C GLN A 52 -10.37 -13.44 7.71
N TYR A 53 -11.18 -12.80 6.86
CA TYR A 53 -10.69 -11.98 5.75
C TYR A 53 -9.94 -10.75 6.24
N GLY A 54 -10.43 -10.08 7.27
CA GLY A 54 -9.75 -8.95 7.92
C GLY A 54 -8.40 -9.35 8.52
N PHE A 55 -8.36 -10.50 9.24
CA PHE A 55 -7.13 -11.08 9.76
C PHE A 55 -6.12 -11.34 8.65
N PHE A 56 -6.52 -12.07 7.61
CA PHE A 56 -5.69 -12.33 6.43
C PHE A 56 -5.14 -11.03 5.83
N SER A 57 -6.02 -10.03 5.60
CA SER A 57 -5.65 -8.78 4.96
C SER A 57 -4.62 -7.97 5.76
N GLY A 58 -4.69 -8.00 7.10
CA GLY A 58 -3.73 -7.36 7.98
C GLY A 58 -2.34 -8.01 7.93
N GLN A 59 -2.25 -9.32 7.63
CA GLN A 59 -0.98 -10.03 7.72
C GLN A 59 0.09 -9.55 6.72
N TYR A 60 -0.28 -8.84 5.67
CA TYR A 60 0.68 -8.16 4.79
C TYR A 60 1.71 -7.33 5.56
N SER A 61 1.28 -6.60 6.59
CA SER A 61 2.13 -5.69 7.35
C SER A 61 2.77 -6.32 8.61
N PHE A 62 2.39 -7.55 8.98
CA PHE A 62 2.80 -8.12 10.27
C PHE A 62 4.32 -8.22 10.45
N LEU A 63 5.05 -8.77 9.49
CA LEU A 63 6.51 -8.88 9.58
C LEU A 63 7.20 -7.50 9.62
N ASN A 64 6.60 -6.50 8.98
CA ASN A 64 7.13 -5.14 8.98
C ASN A 64 7.05 -4.50 10.38
N ILE A 65 5.95 -4.74 11.13
CA ILE A 65 5.80 -4.20 12.48
C ILE A 65 6.73 -4.86 13.50
N ILE A 66 7.03 -6.14 13.38
CA ILE A 66 7.97 -6.80 14.28
C ILE A 66 9.44 -6.54 13.95
N GLY A 67 9.72 -5.63 13.01
CA GLY A 67 11.05 -5.07 12.75
C GLY A 67 11.80 -5.64 11.54
N PHE A 68 11.23 -6.58 10.79
CA PHE A 68 11.92 -7.15 9.63
C PHE A 68 12.18 -6.12 8.51
N ILE A 69 11.39 -5.05 8.41
CA ILE A 69 11.66 -3.95 7.47
C ILE A 69 12.98 -3.22 7.79
N ILE A 70 13.29 -3.07 9.09
CA ILE A 70 14.55 -2.44 9.54
C ILE A 70 15.73 -3.37 9.23
N LEU A 71 15.59 -4.68 9.52
CA LEU A 71 16.60 -5.67 9.16
C LEU A 71 16.83 -5.70 7.64
N GLY A 72 15.77 -5.59 6.85
CA GLY A 72 15.85 -5.49 5.40
C GLY A 72 16.64 -4.26 4.94
N GLY A 73 16.45 -3.11 5.57
CA GLY A 73 17.25 -1.91 5.33
C GLY A 73 18.75 -2.14 5.60
N VAL A 74 19.09 -2.74 6.74
CA VAL A 74 20.48 -3.11 7.06
C VAL A 74 21.06 -4.10 6.05
N ILE A 75 20.26 -5.06 5.60
CA ILE A 75 20.67 -6.02 4.55
C ILE A 75 20.93 -5.27 3.23
N LEU A 76 20.08 -4.31 2.86
CA LEU A 76 20.22 -3.50 1.67
C LEU A 76 21.53 -2.68 1.69
N ASP A 77 21.87 -2.09 2.83
CA ASP A 77 23.08 -1.30 2.99
C ASP A 77 24.35 -2.18 2.92
N ARG A 78 24.29 -3.42 3.46
CA ARG A 78 25.45 -4.34 3.46
C ARG A 78 25.63 -5.11 2.17
N LEU A 79 24.56 -5.63 1.57
CA LEU A 79 24.59 -6.51 0.39
C LEU A 79 24.41 -5.75 -0.93
N GLY A 80 23.97 -4.49 -0.85
CA GLY A 80 23.70 -3.63 -1.99
C GLY A 80 22.42 -3.98 -2.74
N ILE A 81 22.06 -3.13 -3.69
CA ILE A 81 20.76 -3.14 -4.42
C ILE A 81 20.49 -4.50 -5.11
N ARG A 82 21.49 -5.06 -5.81
CA ARG A 82 21.28 -6.26 -6.64
C ARG A 82 20.92 -7.49 -5.81
N ARG A 83 21.76 -7.84 -4.82
CA ARG A 83 21.54 -9.03 -4.00
C ARG A 83 20.26 -8.91 -3.18
N THR A 84 20.07 -7.76 -2.55
CA THR A 84 18.89 -7.48 -1.73
C THR A 84 17.61 -7.53 -2.55
N GLY A 85 17.57 -6.83 -3.69
CA GLY A 85 16.39 -6.83 -4.56
C GLY A 85 16.06 -8.23 -5.09
N LEU A 86 17.07 -9.02 -5.48
CA LEU A 86 16.85 -10.42 -5.91
C LEU A 86 16.23 -11.26 -4.78
N TRP A 87 16.79 -11.22 -3.57
CA TRP A 87 16.29 -12.01 -2.46
C TRP A 87 14.86 -11.64 -2.09
N PHE A 88 14.54 -10.35 -2.03
CA PHE A 88 13.18 -9.91 -1.67
C PHE A 88 12.17 -10.14 -2.78
N THR A 89 12.57 -10.08 -4.05
CA THR A 89 11.67 -10.44 -5.17
C THR A 89 11.41 -11.97 -5.20
N ILE A 90 12.40 -12.80 -4.87
CA ILE A 90 12.19 -14.23 -4.66
C ILE A 90 11.24 -14.47 -3.47
N LEU A 91 11.42 -13.74 -2.38
CA LEU A 91 10.55 -13.85 -1.22
C LEU A 91 9.09 -13.48 -1.55
N MET A 92 8.88 -12.43 -2.37
CA MET A 92 7.55 -12.11 -2.92
C MET A 92 6.95 -13.30 -3.68
N LEU A 93 7.72 -13.92 -4.57
CA LEU A 93 7.26 -15.06 -5.37
C LEU A 93 6.91 -16.25 -4.48
N LEU A 94 7.73 -16.57 -3.49
CA LEU A 94 7.47 -17.64 -2.52
C LEU A 94 6.20 -17.37 -1.72
N GLY A 95 6.05 -16.18 -1.15
CA GLY A 95 4.85 -15.80 -0.39
C GLY A 95 3.59 -15.83 -1.25
N ALA A 96 3.67 -15.34 -2.49
CA ALA A 96 2.59 -15.41 -3.46
C ALA A 96 2.21 -16.84 -3.83
N SER A 97 3.19 -17.74 -3.98
CA SER A 97 2.95 -19.16 -4.27
C SER A 97 2.27 -19.88 -3.10
N VAL A 98 2.68 -19.58 -1.86
CA VAL A 98 2.03 -20.12 -0.65
C VAL A 98 0.59 -19.62 -0.54
N LYS A 99 0.34 -18.31 -0.77
CA LYS A 99 -1.00 -17.74 -0.81
C LYS A 99 -1.87 -18.41 -1.88
N TYR A 100 -1.35 -18.60 -3.10
CA TYR A 100 -2.05 -19.30 -4.17
C TYR A 100 -2.41 -20.73 -3.76
N TYR A 101 -1.44 -21.51 -3.24
CA TYR A 101 -1.63 -22.88 -2.82
C TYR A 101 -2.74 -23.02 -1.75
N ALA A 102 -2.77 -22.12 -0.78
CA ALA A 102 -3.78 -22.10 0.27
C ALA A 102 -5.22 -21.96 -0.26
N LEU A 103 -5.41 -21.34 -1.42
CA LEU A 103 -6.73 -21.11 -2.03
C LEU A 103 -7.14 -22.23 -3.00
N THR A 104 -6.24 -23.18 -3.30
CA THR A 104 -6.56 -24.28 -4.22
C THR A 104 -7.53 -25.28 -3.60
N SER A 105 -8.36 -25.90 -4.45
CA SER A 105 -9.21 -27.01 -4.04
C SER A 105 -8.41 -28.19 -3.52
N TYR A 106 -7.19 -28.41 -4.04
CA TYR A 106 -6.31 -29.48 -3.57
C TYR A 106 -5.97 -29.31 -2.08
N PHE A 107 -5.55 -28.12 -1.66
CA PHE A 107 -5.26 -27.86 -0.24
C PHE A 107 -6.54 -28.01 0.59
N ASN A 108 -7.64 -27.39 0.20
CA ASN A 108 -8.87 -27.36 0.99
C ASN A 108 -9.58 -28.73 1.09
N ASN A 109 -9.24 -29.69 0.22
CA ASN A 109 -9.73 -31.06 0.29
C ASN A 109 -8.76 -32.03 1.03
N GLY A 110 -7.91 -31.51 1.93
CA GLY A 110 -6.98 -32.34 2.71
C GLY A 110 -5.59 -32.53 2.07
N GLY A 111 -5.16 -31.61 1.18
CA GLY A 111 -3.83 -31.64 0.58
C GLY A 111 -2.71 -31.40 1.58
N PHE A 112 -1.47 -31.46 1.09
CA PHE A 112 -0.28 -31.36 1.94
C PHE A 112 -0.31 -30.20 2.93
N GLY A 113 -0.15 -30.50 4.21
CA GLY A 113 -0.15 -29.52 5.31
C GLY A 113 -1.54 -29.13 5.85
N TYR A 114 -2.65 -29.59 5.23
CA TYR A 114 -4.00 -29.26 5.70
C TYR A 114 -4.22 -29.64 7.16
N ASP A 115 -3.90 -30.87 7.57
CA ASP A 115 -4.12 -31.37 8.93
C ASP A 115 -3.31 -30.57 9.95
N PHE A 116 -2.08 -30.16 9.59
CA PHE A 116 -1.26 -29.29 10.45
C PHE A 116 -1.97 -27.95 10.69
N PHE A 117 -2.41 -27.28 9.63
CA PHE A 117 -3.12 -26.00 9.79
C PHE A 117 -4.51 -26.15 10.39
N ASN A 118 -5.12 -27.33 10.35
CA ASN A 118 -6.40 -27.62 10.99
C ASN A 118 -6.26 -27.92 12.49
N SER A 119 -5.08 -28.28 12.98
CA SER A 119 -4.84 -28.73 14.36
C SER A 119 -4.80 -27.62 15.41
N PHE A 120 -4.68 -26.36 15.04
CA PHE A 120 -4.61 -25.21 15.95
C PHE A 120 -5.54 -24.08 15.48
N TRP A 121 -5.95 -23.17 16.40
CA TRP A 121 -6.90 -22.08 16.12
C TRP A 121 -8.11 -22.57 15.32
N VAL A 122 -8.85 -23.49 15.90
CA VAL A 122 -9.94 -24.22 15.24
C VAL A 122 -11.05 -23.32 14.67
N ASP A 123 -11.21 -22.12 15.20
CA ASP A 123 -12.16 -21.12 14.70
C ASP A 123 -11.73 -20.51 13.36
N PHE A 124 -10.44 -20.63 12.99
CA PHE A 124 -9.92 -20.14 11.73
C PHE A 124 -9.74 -21.26 10.71
N LYS A 125 -10.26 -21.07 9.50
CA LYS A 125 -10.09 -22.05 8.42
C LYS A 125 -8.60 -22.30 8.12
N PRO A 126 -8.19 -23.54 7.81
CA PRO A 126 -6.81 -23.85 7.43
C PRO A 126 -6.27 -22.97 6.29
N SER A 127 -7.13 -22.69 5.28
CA SER A 127 -6.78 -21.82 4.16
C SER A 127 -6.49 -20.37 4.59
N VAL A 128 -7.20 -19.84 5.58
CA VAL A 128 -6.91 -18.51 6.15
C VAL A 128 -5.50 -18.44 6.72
N LYS A 129 -5.13 -19.45 7.54
CA LYS A 129 -3.83 -19.51 8.23
C LYS A 129 -2.68 -19.62 7.23
N LEU A 130 -2.78 -20.53 6.26
CA LEU A 130 -1.75 -20.71 5.25
C LEU A 130 -1.67 -19.53 4.29
N ALA A 131 -2.81 -18.98 3.84
CA ALA A 131 -2.84 -17.78 3.00
C ALA A 131 -2.23 -16.57 3.74
N SER A 132 -2.51 -16.43 5.04
CA SER A 132 -1.94 -15.40 5.90
C SER A 132 -0.43 -15.51 6.02
N LEU A 133 0.09 -16.72 6.21
CA LEU A 133 1.54 -16.98 6.20
C LEU A 133 2.16 -16.56 4.86
N GLY A 134 1.56 -16.97 3.74
CA GLY A 134 2.00 -16.56 2.41
C GLY A 134 1.96 -15.03 2.24
N PHE A 135 0.93 -14.37 2.75
CA PHE A 135 0.77 -12.92 2.62
C PHE A 135 1.72 -12.13 3.52
N MET A 136 2.10 -12.65 4.70
CA MET A 136 3.18 -12.08 5.52
C MET A 136 4.53 -12.10 4.79
N ILE A 137 4.89 -13.27 4.22
CA ILE A 137 6.14 -13.44 3.48
C ILE A 137 6.15 -12.54 2.24
N PHE A 138 5.06 -12.51 1.50
CA PHE A 138 4.88 -11.63 0.34
C PHE A 138 5.01 -10.17 0.73
N GLY A 139 4.35 -9.72 1.81
CA GLY A 139 4.35 -8.34 2.27
C GLY A 139 5.75 -7.83 2.61
N LEU A 140 6.54 -8.64 3.33
CA LEU A 140 7.94 -8.30 3.59
C LEU A 140 8.75 -8.17 2.30
N GLY A 141 8.59 -9.13 1.38
CA GLY A 141 9.24 -9.09 0.07
C GLY A 141 8.86 -7.85 -0.74
N SER A 142 7.58 -7.51 -0.75
CA SER A 142 7.00 -6.36 -1.46
C SER A 142 7.54 -5.02 -0.95
N GLU A 143 7.50 -4.78 0.36
CA GLU A 143 7.98 -3.54 0.97
C GLU A 143 9.48 -3.33 0.74
N MET A 144 10.27 -4.39 0.94
CA MET A 144 11.70 -4.32 0.72
C MET A 144 12.09 -4.20 -0.75
N ALA A 145 11.33 -4.82 -1.66
CA ALA A 145 11.50 -4.61 -3.09
C ALA A 145 11.21 -3.15 -3.47
N GLY A 146 10.15 -2.55 -2.90
CA GLY A 146 9.82 -1.13 -3.10
C GLY A 146 10.95 -0.19 -2.69
N ILE A 147 11.51 -0.37 -1.49
CA ILE A 147 12.65 0.41 -0.99
C ILE A 147 13.87 0.24 -1.90
N THR A 148 14.18 -1.00 -2.28
CA THR A 148 15.31 -1.32 -3.16
C THR A 148 15.16 -0.67 -4.52
N LEU A 149 13.97 -0.73 -5.11
CA LEU A 149 13.68 -0.13 -6.43
C LEU A 149 13.71 1.40 -6.38
N THR A 150 13.35 2.00 -5.26
CA THR A 150 13.55 3.45 -5.05
C THR A 150 15.04 3.82 -5.08
N LYS A 151 15.92 3.03 -4.42
CA LYS A 151 17.37 3.21 -4.52
C LYS A 151 17.88 3.01 -5.95
N VAL A 152 17.31 2.08 -6.73
CA VAL A 152 17.62 1.93 -8.17
C VAL A 152 17.37 3.23 -8.92
N VAL A 153 16.19 3.83 -8.74
CA VAL A 153 15.84 5.09 -9.41
C VAL A 153 16.77 6.20 -9.00
N VAL A 154 17.10 6.34 -7.72
CA VAL A 154 18.08 7.32 -7.25
C VAL A 154 19.45 7.09 -7.91
N LYS A 155 19.95 5.86 -7.94
CA LYS A 155 21.25 5.52 -8.55
C LYS A 155 21.32 5.91 -10.02
N TRP A 156 20.27 5.64 -10.80
CA TRP A 156 20.24 5.86 -12.25
C TRP A 156 19.86 7.28 -12.67
N PHE A 157 19.09 8.01 -11.83
CA PHE A 157 18.55 9.33 -12.18
C PHE A 157 19.10 10.49 -11.33
N LYS A 158 19.99 10.26 -10.34
CA LYS A 158 20.58 11.33 -9.54
C LYS A 158 21.32 12.34 -10.44
N GLY A 159 20.94 13.61 -10.35
CA GLY A 159 21.45 14.70 -11.18
C GLY A 159 20.82 14.79 -12.58
N LYS A 160 19.75 14.05 -12.82
CA LYS A 160 18.96 14.05 -14.07
C LYS A 160 17.49 14.15 -13.70
N GLU A 161 16.55 13.60 -14.48
CA GLU A 161 15.11 13.71 -14.24
C GLU A 161 14.60 12.87 -13.04
N LEU A 162 15.26 12.96 -11.87
CA LEU A 162 15.00 12.11 -10.71
C LEU A 162 13.56 12.22 -10.21
N ALA A 163 13.04 13.43 -10.04
CA ALA A 163 11.68 13.66 -9.53
C ALA A 163 10.61 13.06 -10.45
N LEU A 164 10.79 13.23 -11.78
CA LEU A 164 9.90 12.64 -12.77
C LEU A 164 9.96 11.11 -12.74
N ALA A 165 11.16 10.53 -12.64
CA ALA A 165 11.32 9.07 -12.58
C ALA A 165 10.67 8.46 -11.32
N MET A 166 10.85 9.09 -10.15
CA MET A 166 10.20 8.67 -8.90
C MET A 166 8.67 8.81 -8.98
N GLY A 167 8.17 9.90 -9.56
CA GLY A 167 6.74 10.11 -9.75
C GLY A 167 6.12 9.06 -10.66
N LEU A 168 6.77 8.72 -11.77
CA LEU A 168 6.31 7.66 -12.69
C LEU A 168 6.36 6.27 -12.04
N GLN A 169 7.39 5.97 -11.26
CA GLN A 169 7.48 4.71 -10.51
C GLN A 169 6.27 4.53 -9.57
N VAL A 170 5.92 5.56 -8.81
CA VAL A 170 4.74 5.56 -7.93
C VAL A 170 3.44 5.44 -8.75
N SER A 171 3.35 6.14 -9.88
CA SER A 171 2.18 6.06 -10.75
C SER A 171 1.94 4.65 -11.29
N VAL A 172 3.00 3.96 -11.74
CA VAL A 172 2.90 2.57 -12.21
C VAL A 172 2.44 1.63 -11.09
N SER A 173 2.90 1.82 -9.86
CA SER A 173 2.41 1.06 -8.70
C SER A 173 0.91 1.26 -8.49
N ARG A 174 0.43 2.50 -8.54
CA ARG A 174 -1.01 2.82 -8.41
C ARG A 174 -1.86 2.26 -9.55
N ILE A 175 -1.32 2.20 -10.77
CA ILE A 175 -1.99 1.53 -11.89
C ILE A 175 -2.11 0.02 -11.59
N GLY A 176 -1.13 -0.61 -10.96
CA GLY A 176 -1.23 -2.00 -10.49
C GLY A 176 -2.40 -2.22 -9.54
N THR A 177 -2.52 -1.35 -8.51
CA THR A 177 -3.66 -1.37 -7.59
C THR A 177 -4.99 -1.10 -8.32
N ALA A 178 -5.04 -0.17 -9.26
CA ALA A 178 -6.26 0.12 -10.00
C ALA A 178 -6.67 -1.07 -10.88
N ALA A 179 -5.72 -1.62 -11.64
CA ALA A 179 -5.95 -2.69 -12.60
C ALA A 179 -6.57 -3.95 -11.95
N VAL A 180 -6.20 -4.25 -10.71
CA VAL A 180 -6.71 -5.46 -10.03
C VAL A 180 -8.22 -5.43 -9.82
N PHE A 181 -8.79 -4.26 -9.55
CA PHE A 181 -10.25 -4.14 -9.32
C PHE A 181 -11.09 -4.40 -10.56
N VAL A 182 -10.51 -4.26 -11.75
CA VAL A 182 -11.17 -4.57 -13.04
C VAL A 182 -10.78 -5.97 -13.53
N ILE A 183 -9.50 -6.31 -13.45
CA ILE A 183 -8.97 -7.56 -14.02
C ILE A 183 -9.37 -8.77 -13.17
N ALA A 184 -9.29 -8.68 -11.83
CA ALA A 184 -9.51 -9.85 -10.99
C ALA A 184 -10.94 -10.38 -11.04
N PRO A 185 -12.02 -9.56 -11.01
CA PRO A 185 -13.38 -10.04 -11.21
C PRO A 185 -13.59 -10.71 -12.58
N ALA A 186 -13.02 -10.12 -13.65
CA ALA A 186 -13.13 -10.66 -14.99
C ALA A 186 -12.50 -12.07 -15.12
N PHE A 187 -11.32 -12.28 -14.54
CA PHE A 187 -10.68 -13.60 -14.50
C PHE A 187 -11.43 -14.58 -13.61
N ALA A 188 -11.92 -14.13 -12.44
CA ALA A 188 -12.64 -14.98 -11.51
C ALA A 188 -13.95 -15.48 -12.10
N LYS A 189 -14.63 -14.70 -12.93
CA LYS A 189 -15.89 -15.06 -13.59
C LYS A 189 -15.76 -16.30 -14.50
N THR A 190 -14.62 -16.48 -15.13
CA THR A 190 -14.37 -17.59 -16.07
C THR A 190 -13.58 -18.74 -15.47
N GLY A 191 -12.63 -18.44 -14.58
CA GLY A 191 -11.68 -19.42 -14.02
C GLY A 191 -11.77 -19.61 -12.51
N GLY A 192 -12.78 -19.05 -11.84
CA GLY A 192 -12.96 -19.14 -10.38
C GLY A 192 -11.94 -18.33 -9.58
N LEU A 193 -12.01 -18.47 -8.26
CA LEU A 193 -11.23 -17.69 -7.28
C LEU A 193 -9.71 -17.72 -7.52
N THR A 194 -9.16 -18.85 -7.93
CA THR A 194 -7.71 -19.03 -8.11
C THR A 194 -7.16 -18.41 -9.40
N SER A 195 -8.00 -18.16 -10.39
CA SER A 195 -7.60 -17.66 -11.71
C SER A 195 -6.92 -16.29 -11.66
N PRO A 196 -7.45 -15.23 -11.01
CA PRO A 196 -6.76 -13.96 -10.89
C PRO A 196 -5.51 -14.04 -9.99
N VAL A 197 -5.48 -14.98 -9.04
CA VAL A 197 -4.31 -15.16 -8.17
C VAL A 197 -3.14 -15.77 -8.94
N ILE A 198 -3.38 -16.77 -9.81
CA ILE A 198 -2.34 -17.34 -10.67
C ILE A 198 -1.87 -16.33 -11.72
N PHE A 199 -2.76 -15.49 -12.24
CA PHE A 199 -2.38 -14.39 -13.13
C PHE A 199 -1.45 -13.40 -12.40
N GLY A 200 -1.79 -12.99 -11.18
CA GLY A 200 -0.95 -12.13 -10.34
C GLY A 200 0.39 -12.80 -10.00
N LEU A 201 0.41 -14.11 -9.75
CA LEU A 201 1.64 -14.88 -9.54
C LEU A 201 2.54 -14.85 -10.78
N ALA A 202 1.95 -14.99 -11.97
CA ALA A 202 2.67 -14.89 -13.24
C ALA A 202 3.27 -13.48 -13.43
N LEU A 203 2.54 -12.42 -13.05
CA LEU A 203 3.07 -11.05 -13.06
C LEU A 203 4.26 -10.89 -12.11
N ILE A 204 4.22 -11.47 -10.90
CA ILE A 204 5.36 -11.44 -9.96
C ILE A 204 6.56 -12.19 -10.56
N PHE A 205 6.33 -13.33 -11.18
CA PHE A 205 7.40 -14.07 -11.87
C PHE A 205 8.03 -13.25 -13.00
N ILE A 206 7.22 -12.54 -13.80
CA ILE A 206 7.71 -11.59 -14.82
C ILE A 206 8.48 -10.45 -14.14
N GLY A 207 8.01 -9.94 -13.01
CA GLY A 207 8.71 -8.94 -12.20
C GLY A 207 10.08 -9.41 -11.72
N LEU A 208 10.20 -10.66 -11.28
CA LEU A 208 11.48 -11.28 -10.91
C LEU A 208 12.43 -11.36 -12.12
N LEU A 209 11.95 -11.83 -13.28
CA LEU A 209 12.76 -11.88 -14.51
C LEU A 209 13.20 -10.48 -14.94
N SER A 210 12.31 -9.49 -14.84
CA SER A 210 12.62 -8.08 -15.11
C SER A 210 13.71 -7.54 -14.18
N PHE A 211 13.66 -7.88 -12.90
CA PHE A 211 14.69 -7.51 -11.95
C PHE A 211 16.05 -8.18 -12.25
N ILE A 212 16.06 -9.45 -12.69
CA ILE A 212 17.28 -10.14 -13.14
C ILE A 212 17.88 -9.43 -14.36
N VAL A 213 17.05 -9.01 -15.32
CA VAL A 213 17.52 -8.24 -16.49
C VAL A 213 18.12 -6.89 -16.02
N TYR A 214 17.45 -6.19 -15.08
CA TYR A 214 18.00 -4.98 -14.48
C TYR A 214 19.41 -5.21 -13.87
N MET A 215 19.61 -6.33 -13.14
CA MET A 215 20.92 -6.64 -12.53
C MET A 215 22.06 -6.69 -13.57
N ILE A 216 21.78 -7.15 -14.80
CA ILE A 216 22.78 -7.19 -15.89
C ILE A 216 23.18 -5.76 -16.30
N TYR A 217 22.21 -4.84 -16.42
CA TYR A 217 22.47 -3.43 -16.74
C TYR A 217 23.22 -2.73 -15.60
N ASP A 218 22.86 -3.02 -14.37
CA ASP A 218 23.47 -2.42 -13.18
C ASP A 218 24.94 -2.89 -13.00
N LEU A 219 25.24 -4.15 -13.29
CA LEU A 219 26.59 -4.67 -13.30
C LEU A 219 27.47 -3.94 -14.35
N LYS A 220 26.92 -3.71 -15.55
CA LYS A 220 27.64 -2.97 -16.61
C LYS A 220 27.89 -1.52 -16.20
N LEU A 221 26.93 -0.87 -15.50
CA LEU A 221 27.08 0.47 -15.01
C LEU A 221 28.19 0.56 -13.95
N ASP A 222 28.22 -0.34 -12.96
CA ASP A 222 29.23 -0.33 -11.90
C ASP A 222 30.65 -0.54 -12.46
N ASN A 223 30.81 -1.38 -13.47
CA ASN A 223 32.09 -1.56 -14.15
C ASN A 223 32.59 -0.29 -14.87
N GLN A 224 31.67 0.60 -15.27
CA GLN A 224 32.03 1.87 -15.92
C GLN A 224 32.34 3.00 -14.91
N VAL A 225 31.75 2.94 -13.70
CA VAL A 225 31.76 4.04 -12.72
C VAL A 225 32.56 3.65 -11.46
N GLN A 226 33.50 2.71 -11.55
CA GLN A 226 34.33 2.28 -10.41
C GLN A 226 34.87 3.48 -9.62
N GLY A 227 34.33 3.71 -8.41
CA GLY A 227 34.84 4.65 -7.41
C GLY A 227 34.12 6.00 -7.29
N LEU A 228 33.11 6.34 -8.10
CA LEU A 228 32.52 7.70 -8.12
C LEU A 228 31.15 7.85 -7.39
N LEU A 229 30.55 6.79 -6.88
CA LEU A 229 29.16 6.81 -6.37
C LEU A 229 29.03 6.48 -4.88
N ALA A 230 30.06 6.59 -4.07
CA ALA A 230 29.94 6.53 -2.61
C ALA A 230 29.36 7.86 -2.09
N GLY A 231 28.04 8.00 -2.08
CA GLY A 231 27.36 9.05 -1.33
C GLY A 231 27.21 8.62 0.12
N GLU A 232 27.37 9.54 1.06
CA GLU A 232 27.05 9.32 2.46
C GLU A 232 25.54 8.98 2.55
N GLU A 233 25.19 7.74 2.87
CA GLU A 233 23.81 7.33 3.14
C GLU A 233 23.49 7.66 4.61
N GLU A 234 22.33 8.26 4.84
CA GLU A 234 21.80 8.51 6.18
C GLU A 234 21.48 7.17 6.85
N ILE A 235 22.32 6.75 7.80
CA ILE A 235 22.19 5.47 8.49
C ILE A 235 21.16 5.61 9.61
N PHE A 236 20.18 4.73 9.65
CA PHE A 236 19.24 4.60 10.77
C PHE A 236 20.00 4.34 12.09
N ARG A 237 19.70 5.14 13.12
CA ARG A 237 20.27 4.98 14.47
C ARG A 237 19.17 4.92 15.53
N TRP A 238 19.14 3.87 16.31
CA TRP A 238 18.19 3.72 17.44
C TRP A 238 18.24 4.90 18.42
N SER A 239 19.43 5.46 18.66
CA SER A 239 19.62 6.62 19.56
C SER A 239 18.88 7.89 19.10
N ASP A 240 18.58 7.99 17.81
CA ASP A 240 17.95 9.19 17.24
C ASP A 240 16.42 9.15 17.38
N MET A 241 15.83 7.96 17.58
CA MET A 241 14.39 7.76 17.75
C MET A 241 13.83 8.60 18.92
N THR A 242 14.51 8.62 20.07
CA THR A 242 14.05 9.38 21.23
C THR A 242 14.01 10.88 20.97
N LYS A 243 14.97 11.41 20.20
CA LYS A 243 15.03 12.83 19.84
C LYS A 243 13.94 13.19 18.83
N VAL A 244 13.66 12.30 17.88
CA VAL A 244 12.61 12.48 16.86
C VAL A 244 11.23 12.47 17.51
N VAL A 245 10.94 11.51 18.40
CA VAL A 245 9.64 11.42 19.13
C VAL A 245 9.44 12.57 20.11
N ALA A 246 10.50 13.17 20.64
CA ALA A 246 10.38 14.35 21.49
C ALA A 246 9.82 15.58 20.73
N ASN A 247 9.86 15.59 19.40
CA ASN A 247 9.27 16.66 18.59
C ASN A 247 7.76 16.44 18.42
N ARG A 248 6.96 17.31 19.02
CA ARG A 248 5.48 17.24 18.93
C ARG A 248 4.95 17.31 17.50
N GLY A 249 5.59 18.10 16.63
CA GLY A 249 5.22 18.16 15.20
C GLY A 249 5.39 16.80 14.52
N PHE A 250 6.47 16.08 14.84
CA PHE A 250 6.72 14.74 14.34
C PHE A 250 5.66 13.75 14.83
N VAL A 251 5.31 13.78 16.10
CA VAL A 251 4.22 12.91 16.64
C VAL A 251 2.90 13.19 15.92
N TYR A 252 2.54 14.47 15.73
CA TYR A 252 1.28 14.82 15.08
C TYR A 252 1.24 14.39 13.62
N ILE A 253 2.32 14.56 12.86
CA ILE A 253 2.36 14.12 11.46
C ILE A 253 2.38 12.59 11.33
N SER A 254 3.02 11.88 12.25
CA SER A 254 3.02 10.41 12.29
C SER A 254 1.65 9.84 12.62
N MET A 255 0.96 10.43 13.61
CA MET A 255 -0.41 10.04 13.96
C MET A 255 -1.40 10.36 12.83
N LEU A 256 -1.26 11.50 12.18
CA LEU A 256 -2.04 11.82 10.98
C LEU A 256 -1.78 10.80 9.88
N CYS A 257 -0.53 10.43 9.63
CA CYS A 257 -0.17 9.44 8.64
C CYS A 257 -0.87 8.10 8.90
N VAL A 258 -0.67 7.50 10.08
CA VAL A 258 -1.24 6.17 10.37
C VAL A 258 -2.77 6.17 10.30
N LEU A 259 -3.44 7.17 10.87
CA LEU A 259 -4.90 7.21 10.91
C LEU A 259 -5.51 7.50 9.53
N PHE A 260 -4.90 8.39 8.75
CA PHE A 260 -5.35 8.68 7.39
C PHE A 260 -5.19 7.46 6.48
N TYR A 261 -4.02 6.82 6.48
CA TYR A 261 -3.76 5.63 5.66
C TYR A 261 -4.61 4.44 6.11
N ALA A 262 -4.90 4.30 7.42
CA ALA A 262 -5.79 3.28 7.97
C ALA A 262 -7.24 3.42 7.48
N CYS A 263 -7.71 4.63 7.18
CA CYS A 263 -9.04 4.86 6.60
C CYS A 263 -9.11 4.61 5.09
N VAL A 264 -7.98 4.49 4.38
CA VAL A 264 -7.98 4.34 2.91
C VAL A 264 -7.61 2.92 2.49
N PHE A 265 -6.44 2.40 2.87
CA PHE A 265 -5.99 1.09 2.40
C PHE A 265 -6.79 -0.08 3.00
N PRO A 266 -7.05 -0.14 4.32
CA PRO A 266 -7.96 -1.15 4.87
C PRO A 266 -9.36 -1.06 4.28
N PHE A 267 -9.90 0.15 4.06
CA PHE A 267 -11.17 0.34 3.39
C PHE A 267 -11.18 -0.28 1.98
N LEU A 268 -10.12 -0.10 1.19
CA LEU A 268 -10.02 -0.68 -0.16
C LEU A 268 -10.15 -2.21 -0.16
N LYS A 269 -9.73 -2.89 0.92
CA LYS A 269 -9.89 -4.35 1.03
C LYS A 269 -11.35 -4.78 1.04
N PHE A 270 -12.25 -3.95 1.58
CA PHE A 270 -13.68 -4.21 1.71
C PHE A 270 -14.54 -3.40 0.73
N ALA A 271 -13.92 -2.49 -0.05
CA ALA A 271 -14.66 -1.52 -0.86
C ALA A 271 -15.56 -2.17 -1.92
N THR A 272 -15.10 -3.22 -2.60
CA THR A 272 -15.91 -3.92 -3.61
C THR A 272 -17.11 -4.61 -2.97
N ASN A 273 -16.91 -5.28 -1.82
CA ASN A 273 -18.00 -5.91 -1.08
C ASN A 273 -19.01 -4.86 -0.56
N LEU A 274 -18.54 -3.71 -0.09
CA LEU A 274 -19.40 -2.56 0.25
C LEU A 274 -20.25 -2.11 -0.96
N MET A 275 -19.64 -2.00 -2.16
CA MET A 275 -20.37 -1.58 -3.36
C MET A 275 -21.47 -2.58 -3.73
N ILE A 276 -21.19 -3.86 -3.64
CA ILE A 276 -22.18 -4.92 -3.91
C ILE A 276 -23.30 -4.87 -2.88
N ASN A 277 -22.97 -4.89 -1.60
CA ASN A 277 -23.97 -5.06 -0.52
C ASN A 277 -24.79 -3.80 -0.27
N LYS A 278 -24.19 -2.61 -0.31
CA LYS A 278 -24.92 -1.37 -0.02
C LYS A 278 -25.55 -0.72 -1.25
N TYR A 279 -24.86 -0.80 -2.39
CA TYR A 279 -25.30 -0.10 -3.61
C TYR A 279 -25.94 -1.02 -4.65
N GLY A 280 -25.98 -2.33 -4.38
CA GLY A 280 -26.70 -3.31 -5.21
C GLY A 280 -26.13 -3.48 -6.62
N VAL A 281 -24.86 -3.17 -6.83
CA VAL A 281 -24.21 -3.29 -8.13
C VAL A 281 -23.57 -4.68 -8.30
N SER A 282 -23.44 -5.13 -9.55
CA SER A 282 -22.72 -6.37 -9.85
C SER A 282 -21.24 -6.28 -9.47
N SER A 283 -20.57 -7.41 -9.28
CA SER A 283 -19.15 -7.48 -8.93
C SER A 283 -18.25 -6.74 -9.93
N ASP A 284 -18.56 -6.83 -11.23
CA ASP A 284 -17.82 -6.14 -12.29
C ASP A 284 -17.91 -4.61 -12.12
N ILE A 285 -19.14 -4.09 -11.97
CA ILE A 285 -19.38 -2.63 -11.76
C ILE A 285 -18.79 -2.17 -10.43
N ALA A 286 -18.87 -2.97 -9.38
CA ALA A 286 -18.28 -2.66 -8.09
C ALA A 286 -16.75 -2.46 -8.19
N GLY A 287 -16.08 -3.32 -8.93
CA GLY A 287 -14.65 -3.18 -9.22
C GLY A 287 -14.32 -1.91 -10.00
N GLU A 288 -15.11 -1.58 -11.04
CA GLU A 288 -14.95 -0.36 -11.82
C GLU A 288 -15.14 0.92 -10.97
N ILE A 289 -16.10 0.90 -10.04
CA ILE A 289 -16.30 2.02 -9.10
C ILE A 289 -15.09 2.17 -8.19
N VAL A 290 -14.58 1.07 -7.64
CA VAL A 290 -13.40 1.10 -6.72
C VAL A 290 -12.13 1.50 -7.47
N PHE A 291 -11.97 1.13 -8.75
CA PHE A 291 -10.87 1.55 -9.62
C PHE A 291 -10.67 3.08 -9.65
N ILE A 292 -11.75 3.87 -9.53
CA ILE A 292 -11.71 5.34 -9.59
C ILE A 292 -10.73 5.92 -8.58
N LEU A 293 -10.67 5.36 -7.35
CA LEU A 293 -9.81 5.90 -6.29
C LEU A 293 -8.32 5.76 -6.64
N PRO A 294 -7.74 4.56 -6.82
CA PRO A 294 -6.31 4.45 -7.09
C PRO A 294 -5.91 5.05 -8.43
N PHE A 295 -6.76 4.96 -9.47
CA PHE A 295 -6.49 5.57 -10.77
C PHE A 295 -6.53 7.10 -10.69
N GLY A 296 -7.49 7.67 -9.97
CA GLY A 296 -7.59 9.12 -9.76
C GLY A 296 -6.32 9.70 -9.10
N THR A 297 -5.69 8.95 -8.20
CA THR A 297 -4.44 9.40 -7.55
C THR A 297 -3.26 9.51 -8.52
N VAL A 298 -3.21 8.69 -9.58
CA VAL A 298 -2.17 8.80 -10.62
C VAL A 298 -2.20 10.17 -11.30
N LEU A 299 -3.39 10.71 -11.52
CA LEU A 299 -3.59 11.99 -12.20
C LEU A 299 -3.49 13.17 -11.23
N LEU A 300 -4.12 13.07 -10.07
CA LEU A 300 -4.28 14.19 -9.14
C LEU A 300 -3.03 14.46 -8.29
N THR A 301 -2.29 13.42 -7.89
CA THR A 301 -1.12 13.60 -7.00
C THR A 301 -0.04 14.52 -7.60
N PRO A 302 0.35 14.41 -8.88
CA PRO A 302 1.32 15.35 -9.48
C PRO A 302 0.81 16.79 -9.54
N ILE A 303 -0.50 16.98 -9.82
CA ILE A 303 -1.11 18.31 -9.90
C ILE A 303 -1.10 18.98 -8.54
N ILE A 304 -1.46 18.24 -7.50
CA ILE A 304 -1.50 18.74 -6.12
C ILE A 304 -0.08 18.99 -5.61
N GLY A 305 0.88 18.10 -5.89
CA GLY A 305 2.29 18.30 -5.55
C GLY A 305 2.83 19.59 -6.14
N TYR A 306 2.61 19.83 -7.43
CA TYR A 306 2.98 21.07 -8.12
C TYR A 306 2.35 22.32 -7.47
N PHE A 307 1.07 22.23 -7.07
CA PHE A 307 0.39 23.32 -6.38
C PHE A 307 1.07 23.62 -5.03
N ILE A 308 1.38 22.58 -4.25
CA ILE A 308 2.03 22.74 -2.93
C ILE A 308 3.43 23.31 -3.10
N ASP A 309 4.20 22.88 -4.07
CA ASP A 309 5.55 23.37 -4.32
C ASP A 309 5.56 24.88 -4.61
N ARG A 310 4.59 25.36 -5.38
CA ARG A 310 4.50 26.78 -5.76
C ARG A 310 3.76 27.68 -4.79
N LYS A 311 2.67 27.19 -4.17
CA LYS A 311 1.76 27.99 -3.34
C LYS A 311 1.92 27.72 -1.84
N GLY A 312 2.52 26.58 -1.48
CA GLY A 312 2.55 26.11 -0.11
C GLY A 312 1.19 25.58 0.35
N LYS A 313 0.76 25.97 1.55
CA LYS A 313 -0.51 25.57 2.19
C LYS A 313 -0.56 24.10 2.60
N GLY A 314 0.59 23.45 2.85
CA GLY A 314 0.66 22.03 3.16
C GLY A 314 -0.20 21.60 4.34
N ALA A 315 -0.14 22.32 5.49
CA ALA A 315 -0.95 22.00 6.65
C ALA A 315 -2.45 22.21 6.38
N SER A 316 -2.82 23.28 5.65
CA SER A 316 -4.21 23.53 5.25
C SER A 316 -4.75 22.44 4.31
N ILE A 317 -3.94 21.95 3.40
CA ILE A 317 -4.28 20.85 2.47
C ILE A 317 -4.48 19.54 3.23
N MET A 318 -3.63 19.22 4.22
CA MET A 318 -3.81 18.05 5.09
C MET A 318 -5.14 18.13 5.87
N ILE A 319 -5.53 19.28 6.36
CA ILE A 319 -6.84 19.49 7.01
C ILE A 319 -7.98 19.29 6.02
N LEU A 320 -7.91 19.87 4.82
CA LEU A 320 -8.93 19.71 3.79
C LEU A 320 -9.10 18.23 3.40
N GLY A 321 -8.02 17.53 3.14
CA GLY A 321 -8.07 16.11 2.82
C GLY A 321 -8.64 15.25 3.95
N SER A 322 -8.34 15.58 5.22
CA SER A 322 -8.92 14.89 6.38
C SER A 322 -10.42 15.17 6.53
N ILE A 323 -10.88 16.40 6.24
CA ILE A 323 -12.32 16.72 6.20
C ILE A 323 -13.02 15.90 5.12
N LEU A 324 -12.48 15.86 3.90
CA LEU A 324 -13.04 15.06 2.80
C LEU A 324 -13.10 13.58 3.16
N LEU A 325 -12.05 13.04 3.82
CA LEU A 325 -12.03 11.67 4.32
C LEU A 325 -13.21 11.38 5.26
N VAL A 326 -13.44 12.24 6.25
CA VAL A 326 -14.57 12.09 7.19
C VAL A 326 -15.90 12.16 6.45
N LEU A 327 -16.08 13.16 5.58
CA LEU A 327 -17.32 13.34 4.82
C LEU A 327 -17.65 12.12 3.95
N VAL A 328 -16.66 11.54 3.27
CA VAL A 328 -16.87 10.35 2.42
C VAL A 328 -17.30 9.16 3.26
N HIS A 329 -16.64 8.91 4.40
CA HIS A 329 -17.05 7.78 5.25
C HIS A 329 -18.42 8.01 5.89
N LEU A 330 -18.83 9.26 6.16
CA LEU A 330 -20.21 9.58 6.55
C LEU A 330 -21.20 9.27 5.42
N VAL A 331 -20.86 9.57 4.17
CA VAL A 331 -21.68 9.19 3.01
C VAL A 331 -21.81 7.67 2.93
N PHE A 332 -20.69 6.94 3.04
CA PHE A 332 -20.70 5.49 3.03
C PHE A 332 -21.40 4.85 4.24
N ALA A 333 -21.44 5.52 5.41
CA ALA A 333 -22.16 5.02 6.57
C ALA A 333 -23.67 5.26 6.45
N PHE A 334 -24.11 6.47 6.19
CA PHE A 334 -25.48 6.91 6.47
C PHE A 334 -26.34 7.24 5.26
N LEU A 335 -25.75 7.59 4.09
CA LEU A 335 -26.56 7.89 2.93
C LEU A 335 -27.10 6.61 2.26
N PRO A 336 -28.29 6.68 1.61
CA PRO A 336 -28.91 5.54 0.99
C PRO A 336 -28.07 4.95 -0.16
N GLY A 337 -28.31 3.68 -0.48
CA GLY A 337 -27.61 2.93 -1.54
C GLY A 337 -27.94 3.43 -2.94
N ASN A 338 -27.38 4.56 -3.34
CA ASN A 338 -27.50 5.13 -4.68
C ASN A 338 -26.11 5.16 -5.34
N ILE A 339 -26.03 4.68 -6.58
CA ILE A 339 -24.77 4.57 -7.35
C ILE A 339 -24.03 5.92 -7.47
N TYR A 340 -24.74 7.04 -7.52
CA TYR A 340 -24.11 8.37 -7.56
C TYR A 340 -23.34 8.70 -6.28
N PHE A 341 -23.79 8.21 -5.11
CA PHE A 341 -23.04 8.35 -3.86
C PHE A 341 -21.82 7.41 -3.83
N ALA A 342 -21.90 6.23 -4.45
CA ALA A 342 -20.75 5.35 -4.61
C ALA A 342 -19.66 6.01 -5.48
N LEU A 343 -20.03 6.46 -6.69
CA LEU A 343 -19.12 7.13 -7.64
C LEU A 343 -18.53 8.42 -7.04
N GLY A 344 -19.38 9.30 -6.50
CA GLY A 344 -18.95 10.55 -5.88
C GLY A 344 -18.07 10.32 -4.66
N GLY A 345 -18.41 9.35 -3.82
CA GLY A 345 -17.64 8.96 -2.65
C GLY A 345 -16.23 8.47 -3.04
N MET A 346 -16.13 7.53 -3.98
CA MET A 346 -14.84 7.01 -4.43
C MET A 346 -13.98 8.10 -5.10
N PHE A 347 -14.58 8.98 -5.89
CA PHE A 347 -13.89 10.12 -6.48
C PHE A 347 -13.34 11.08 -5.41
N ILE A 348 -14.19 11.50 -4.45
CA ILE A 348 -13.79 12.41 -3.38
C ILE A 348 -12.74 11.75 -2.47
N LEU A 349 -12.84 10.44 -2.21
CA LEU A 349 -11.82 9.72 -1.46
C LEU A 349 -10.47 9.68 -2.21
N GLY A 350 -10.50 9.53 -3.55
CA GLY A 350 -9.33 9.66 -4.40
C GLY A 350 -8.69 11.06 -4.34
N VAL A 351 -9.52 12.12 -4.32
CA VAL A 351 -9.05 13.50 -4.10
C VAL A 351 -8.40 13.62 -2.72
N ALA A 352 -9.06 13.18 -1.65
CA ALA A 352 -8.51 13.21 -0.29
C ALA A 352 -7.18 12.49 -0.19
N PHE A 353 -7.09 11.29 -0.82
CA PHE A 353 -5.87 10.49 -0.85
C PHE A 353 -4.77 11.06 -1.76
N SER A 354 -5.08 11.99 -2.63
CA SER A 354 -4.08 12.76 -3.38
C SER A 354 -3.60 13.99 -2.61
N LEU A 355 -4.49 14.64 -1.83
CA LEU A 355 -4.17 15.84 -1.05
C LEU A 355 -3.21 15.54 0.10
N VAL A 356 -3.58 14.61 0.99
CA VAL A 356 -2.85 14.40 2.24
C VAL A 356 -1.44 13.87 2.02
N PRO A 357 -1.18 12.79 1.27
CA PRO A 357 0.19 12.31 1.03
C PRO A 357 1.09 13.33 0.33
N SER A 358 0.54 14.09 -0.64
CA SER A 358 1.31 15.13 -1.33
C SER A 358 1.80 16.25 -0.41
N ALA A 359 1.07 16.52 0.67
CA ALA A 359 1.46 17.53 1.67
C ALA A 359 2.27 16.93 2.82
N LEU A 360 1.96 15.70 3.24
CA LEU A 360 2.51 15.05 4.42
C LEU A 360 3.99 14.69 4.24
N TRP A 361 4.33 14.00 3.15
CA TRP A 361 5.69 13.52 2.95
C TRP A 361 6.71 14.67 2.81
N PRO A 362 6.46 15.76 2.06
CA PRO A 362 7.35 16.91 2.02
C PRO A 362 7.38 17.74 3.32
N ALA A 363 6.40 17.55 4.22
CA ALA A 363 6.39 18.25 5.51
C ALA A 363 7.37 17.64 6.52
N VAL A 364 7.72 16.36 6.41
CA VAL A 364 8.62 15.68 7.36
C VAL A 364 9.99 16.36 7.45
N PRO A 365 10.69 16.67 6.32
CA PRO A 365 11.97 17.39 6.37
C PRO A 365 11.89 18.81 6.91
N LYS A 366 10.71 19.43 6.93
CA LYS A 366 10.52 20.75 7.54
C LYS A 366 10.39 20.69 9.06
N ILE A 367 9.99 19.54 9.61
CA ILE A 367 9.74 19.32 11.04
C ILE A 367 10.97 18.73 11.72
N VAL A 368 11.68 17.83 11.05
CA VAL A 368 12.79 17.06 11.60
C VAL A 368 14.11 17.53 11.00
N PRO A 369 15.17 17.76 11.80
CA PRO A 369 16.51 18.08 11.27
C PRO A 369 17.05 17.01 10.33
N ASP A 370 17.80 17.42 9.30
CA ASP A 370 18.33 16.57 8.24
C ASP A 370 19.05 15.31 8.76
N GLN A 371 19.87 15.46 9.79
CA GLN A 371 20.62 14.35 10.43
C GLN A 371 19.74 13.22 11.01
N TYR A 372 18.42 13.43 11.18
CA TYR A 372 17.48 12.46 11.75
C TYR A 372 16.42 12.00 10.74
N LEU A 373 16.47 12.45 9.50
CA LEU A 373 15.43 12.20 8.50
C LEU A 373 15.27 10.70 8.20
N GLY A 374 16.37 9.97 8.05
CA GLY A 374 16.31 8.52 7.83
C GLY A 374 15.56 7.80 8.95
N SER A 375 15.86 8.11 10.22
CA SER A 375 15.16 7.56 11.38
C SER A 375 13.70 8.00 11.44
N ALA A 376 13.40 9.25 11.10
CA ALA A 376 12.04 9.78 11.07
C ALA A 376 11.16 9.07 10.04
N PHE A 377 11.64 8.92 8.80
CA PHE A 377 10.91 8.18 7.78
C PHE A 377 10.69 6.70 8.15
N ALA A 378 11.71 6.03 8.66
CA ALA A 378 11.59 4.65 9.12
C ALA A 378 10.52 4.50 10.21
N MET A 379 10.47 5.44 11.17
CA MET A 379 9.46 5.44 12.23
C MET A 379 8.05 5.70 11.70
N ILE A 380 7.86 6.64 10.77
CA ILE A 380 6.55 6.89 10.17
C ILE A 380 6.06 5.65 9.42
N PHE A 381 6.91 5.02 8.61
CA PHE A 381 6.58 3.77 7.92
C PHE A 381 6.26 2.64 8.89
N TRP A 382 7.01 2.52 9.99
CA TRP A 382 6.74 1.51 11.01
C TRP A 382 5.36 1.71 11.67
N VAL A 383 5.05 2.94 12.13
CA VAL A 383 3.75 3.28 12.72
C VAL A 383 2.62 3.12 11.71
N GLN A 384 2.84 3.50 10.44
CA GLN A 384 1.87 3.30 9.36
C GLN A 384 1.52 1.81 9.17
N ASN A 385 2.51 0.92 9.20
CA ASN A 385 2.29 -0.53 9.08
C ASN A 385 1.46 -1.07 10.24
N ILE A 386 1.54 -0.52 11.47
CA ILE A 386 0.65 -0.88 12.58
C ILE A 386 -0.80 -0.62 12.19
N GLY A 387 -1.10 0.53 11.59
CA GLY A 387 -2.44 0.84 11.08
C GLY A 387 -2.89 -0.14 10.00
N LEU A 388 -2.03 -0.41 9.02
CA LEU A 388 -2.32 -1.33 7.92
C LEU A 388 -2.50 -2.80 8.38
N TRP A 389 -1.91 -3.18 9.49
CA TRP A 389 -2.11 -4.46 10.13
C TRP A 389 -3.43 -4.53 10.91
N LEU A 390 -3.68 -3.54 11.77
CA LEU A 390 -4.77 -3.55 12.73
C LEU A 390 -6.14 -3.29 12.09
N PHE A 391 -6.24 -2.29 11.20
CA PHE A 391 -7.54 -1.81 10.73
C PHE A 391 -8.29 -2.78 9.81
N PRO A 392 -7.67 -3.60 8.94
CA PRO A 392 -8.41 -4.63 8.25
C PRO A 392 -9.08 -5.62 9.20
N MET A 393 -8.39 -6.02 10.28
CA MET A 393 -8.96 -6.89 11.32
C MET A 393 -10.14 -6.23 12.03
N LEU A 394 -10.01 -4.95 12.37
CA LEU A 394 -11.09 -4.21 13.02
C LEU A 394 -12.31 -4.06 12.10
N ILE A 395 -12.13 -3.73 10.82
CA ILE A 395 -13.23 -3.61 9.85
C ILE A 395 -13.96 -4.95 9.72
N GLY A 396 -13.22 -6.05 9.53
CA GLY A 396 -13.78 -7.37 9.41
C GLY A 396 -14.54 -7.79 10.68
N SER A 397 -13.95 -7.61 11.86
CA SER A 397 -14.58 -7.96 13.14
C SER A 397 -15.81 -7.11 13.45
N VAL A 398 -15.76 -5.80 13.21
CA VAL A 398 -16.92 -4.91 13.42
C VAL A 398 -18.04 -5.26 12.45
N ARG A 399 -17.72 -5.63 11.19
CA ARG A 399 -18.72 -6.08 10.23
C ARG A 399 -19.41 -7.37 10.68
N GLU A 400 -18.68 -8.39 11.10
CA GLU A 400 -19.28 -9.64 11.61
C GLU A 400 -20.12 -9.39 12.88
N TRP A 401 -19.61 -8.58 13.81
CA TRP A 401 -20.33 -8.23 15.03
C TRP A 401 -21.65 -7.50 14.75
N SER A 402 -21.67 -6.60 13.78
CA SER A 402 -22.87 -5.84 13.42
C SER A 402 -23.84 -6.60 12.49
N ASN A 403 -23.41 -7.75 11.93
CA ASN A 403 -24.20 -8.57 11.00
C ASN A 403 -24.22 -10.05 11.44
N PRO A 404 -24.75 -10.38 12.62
CA PRO A 404 -24.71 -11.74 13.13
C PRO A 404 -25.43 -12.71 12.20
N GLY A 405 -24.74 -13.79 11.80
CA GLY A 405 -25.28 -14.86 10.96
C GLY A 405 -25.33 -14.59 9.46
N VAL A 406 -24.97 -13.38 8.99
CA VAL A 406 -24.99 -13.07 7.54
C VAL A 406 -23.93 -13.89 6.80
N SER A 407 -22.70 -14.00 7.31
CA SER A 407 -21.65 -14.83 6.70
C SER A 407 -22.09 -16.30 6.59
N ALA A 408 -22.68 -16.86 7.64
CA ALA A 408 -23.19 -18.24 7.62
C ALA A 408 -24.31 -18.42 6.59
N ALA A 409 -25.23 -17.46 6.51
CA ALA A 409 -26.31 -17.51 5.53
C ALA A 409 -25.80 -17.44 4.07
N LEU A 410 -24.77 -16.62 3.80
CA LEU A 410 -24.13 -16.58 2.49
C LEU A 410 -23.41 -17.89 2.14
N GLN A 411 -22.77 -18.54 3.13
CA GLN A 411 -22.14 -19.86 2.97
C GLN A 411 -23.16 -20.97 2.65
N GLU A 412 -24.41 -20.83 3.15
CA GLU A 412 -25.55 -21.70 2.81
C GLU A 412 -26.20 -21.36 1.45
N GLY A 413 -25.66 -20.35 0.72
CA GLY A 413 -26.17 -19.92 -0.57
C GLY A 413 -27.42 -19.02 -0.50
N LYS A 414 -27.76 -18.48 0.69
CA LYS A 414 -28.85 -17.51 0.85
C LYS A 414 -28.44 -16.15 0.30
N ASP A 415 -29.40 -15.43 -0.26
CA ASP A 415 -29.19 -14.07 -0.78
C ASP A 415 -29.48 -13.05 0.34
N VAL A 416 -28.44 -12.74 1.11
CA VAL A 416 -28.46 -11.79 2.22
C VAL A 416 -27.35 -10.76 2.04
N LEU A 417 -27.53 -9.56 2.58
CA LEU A 417 -26.62 -8.45 2.42
C LEU A 417 -26.04 -8.03 3.78
N PHE A 418 -24.76 -7.62 3.75
CA PHE A 418 -24.14 -6.98 4.91
C PHE A 418 -24.56 -5.52 5.04
N ASP A 419 -24.87 -5.11 6.27
CA ASP A 419 -24.93 -3.69 6.64
C ASP A 419 -23.52 -3.17 6.98
N TYR A 420 -23.10 -2.18 6.22
CA TYR A 420 -21.78 -1.54 6.38
C TYR A 420 -21.80 -0.28 7.26
N THR A 421 -22.95 0.05 7.87
CA THR A 421 -23.08 1.27 8.70
C THR A 421 -22.04 1.30 9.82
N ALA A 422 -21.93 0.24 10.61
CA ALA A 422 -21.00 0.20 11.74
C ALA A 422 -19.51 0.23 11.33
N PRO A 423 -19.02 -0.58 10.37
CA PRO A 423 -17.65 -0.48 9.89
C PRO A 423 -17.29 0.90 9.33
N MET A 424 -18.18 1.50 8.54
CA MET A 424 -17.94 2.82 7.97
C MET A 424 -17.98 3.92 9.04
N PHE A 425 -18.88 3.83 10.01
CA PHE A 425 -18.92 4.77 11.14
C PHE A 425 -17.66 4.67 12.01
N MET A 426 -17.11 3.48 12.20
CA MET A 426 -15.79 3.32 12.84
C MET A 426 -14.71 4.11 12.09
N LEU A 427 -14.68 4.06 10.75
CA LEU A 427 -13.72 4.82 9.96
C LEU A 427 -13.99 6.34 10.02
N VAL A 428 -15.25 6.78 10.18
CA VAL A 428 -15.56 8.19 10.49
C VAL A 428 -14.87 8.64 11.78
N LEU A 429 -14.98 7.86 12.85
CA LEU A 429 -14.34 8.19 14.13
C LEU A 429 -12.81 8.27 14.00
N VAL A 430 -12.20 7.34 13.29
CA VAL A 430 -10.76 7.34 13.01
C VAL A 430 -10.37 8.57 12.17
N GLY A 431 -11.17 8.90 11.16
CA GLY A 431 -10.98 10.10 10.34
C GLY A 431 -11.09 11.41 11.13
N VAL A 432 -12.01 11.48 12.10
CA VAL A 432 -12.14 12.63 13.02
C VAL A 432 -10.89 12.79 13.88
N VAL A 433 -10.32 11.67 14.37
CA VAL A 433 -9.05 11.72 15.12
C VAL A 433 -7.90 12.14 14.19
N ALA A 434 -7.86 11.65 12.93
CA ALA A 434 -6.89 12.12 11.95
C ALA A 434 -6.97 13.61 11.69
N LEU A 435 -8.21 14.15 11.53
CA LEU A 435 -8.47 15.59 11.38
C LEU A 435 -7.98 16.37 12.60
N LEU A 436 -8.19 15.86 13.81
CA LEU A 436 -7.69 16.48 15.03
C LEU A 436 -6.16 16.63 14.99
N PHE A 437 -5.43 15.57 14.58
CA PHE A 437 -3.97 15.64 14.44
C PHE A 437 -3.52 16.58 13.32
N ALA A 438 -4.26 16.70 12.23
CA ALA A 438 -3.98 17.69 11.19
C ALA A 438 -4.11 19.14 11.73
N ILE A 439 -5.14 19.41 12.54
CA ILE A 439 -5.35 20.71 13.19
C ILE A 439 -4.25 20.99 14.23
N LEU A 440 -3.89 20.00 15.05
CA LEU A 440 -2.81 20.11 16.03
C LEU A 440 -1.46 20.37 15.35
N LEU A 441 -1.20 19.71 14.22
CA LEU A 441 0.00 19.94 13.41
C LEU A 441 0.07 21.37 12.89
N ARG A 442 -1.03 21.91 12.36
CA ARG A 442 -1.11 23.32 11.92
C ARG A 442 -0.89 24.29 13.06
N LYS A 443 -1.45 24.02 14.27
CA LYS A 443 -1.19 24.83 15.46
C LYS A 443 0.27 24.77 15.90
N ALA A 444 0.89 23.59 15.83
CA ALA A 444 2.32 23.42 16.11
C ALA A 444 3.19 24.16 15.11
N ASP A 445 2.83 24.15 13.82
CA ASP A 445 3.50 24.92 12.77
C ASP A 445 3.46 26.42 13.07
N ALA A 446 2.28 26.96 13.41
CA ALA A 446 2.13 28.38 13.76
C ALA A 446 2.95 28.79 15.00
N SER A 447 3.14 27.89 15.98
CA SER A 447 3.87 28.17 17.22
C SER A 447 5.37 27.95 17.12
N LYS A 448 5.82 26.99 16.29
CA LYS A 448 7.23 26.58 16.16
C LYS A 448 7.89 27.05 14.88
N GLY A 449 7.12 27.52 13.89
CA GLY A 449 7.65 28.04 12.63
C GLY A 449 8.25 26.98 11.72
N TYR A 450 7.67 25.77 11.61
CA TYR A 450 8.15 24.73 10.70
C TYR A 450 8.07 25.14 9.23
N GLY A 451 7.16 26.06 8.88
CA GLY A 451 6.98 26.54 7.51
C GLY A 451 6.13 25.60 6.64
N LEU A 452 5.19 24.87 7.24
CA LEU A 452 4.32 23.93 6.50
C LEU A 452 3.37 24.64 5.54
N GLU A 453 3.05 25.91 5.82
CA GLU A 453 2.23 26.75 4.95
C GLU A 453 3.02 27.47 3.85
N LEU A 454 4.35 27.41 3.90
CA LEU A 454 5.23 28.06 2.92
C LEU A 454 5.47 27.15 1.69
N PRO A 455 5.69 27.73 0.49
CA PRO A 455 6.11 26.99 -0.69
C PRO A 455 7.36 26.15 -0.44
N ASN A 456 7.50 25.02 -1.13
CA ASN A 456 8.71 24.21 -1.09
C ASN A 456 9.81 24.80 -1.98
N GLU A 457 9.45 25.38 -3.12
CA GLU A 457 10.36 26.14 -3.97
C GLU A 457 10.49 27.57 -3.42
N ARG A 458 11.68 27.90 -2.93
CA ARG A 458 12.04 29.32 -2.69
C ARG A 458 12.34 29.95 -4.04
N LYS A 459 11.60 30.99 -4.41
CA LYS A 459 11.93 31.84 -5.57
C LYS A 459 13.24 32.58 -5.35
#